data_f802896259ca39f78dc4e21e9b76459c
#
_entry.id   f802896259ca39f78dc4e21e9b76459c
#
_cell.length_a   1.000
_cell.length_b   1.000
_cell.length_c   1.000
_cell.angle_alpha   90.00
_cell.angle_beta   90.00
_cell.angle_gamma   90.00
#
_symmetry.space_group_name_H-M   'P 1'
#
loop_
_entity.id
_entity.type
_entity.pdbx_description
1 polymer ?
#
loop_
_entity_poly.entity_id
_entity_poly.type
_entity_poly.pdbx_seq_one_letter_code
_entity_poly.pdbx_strand_id
1 'polypeptide(L)'
;MVTLNTRRGNPKADDFGITAIPGREAQARMYIKEAVKYAQEVDGHAVHVMAGRTDNGEAAENCFRENLIYASELASLHDIEILIEPINRNDVTGYHLAFVEDAVETIEATKCKNIKLMFDCYHVQITQGDTVRLIRDNIDHIGHIQIAAVPDRGEPVSGVLDYREVFLALEEVNYDGFIGAEYRPRNGTADGLGWLKEVRSWLP
;
A
#
# COMPACT_ATOMS: atom_id res chain seq x y z
N MET A 1 -0.98 8.69 -13.94
CA MET A 1 -1.62 7.69 -13.03
C MET A 1 -0.86 7.66 -11.73
N VAL A 2 -1.53 7.57 -10.54
CA VAL A 2 -0.81 7.64 -9.25
C VAL A 2 -0.06 6.33 -8.97
N THR A 3 -0.75 5.20 -8.93
CA THR A 3 -0.13 3.91 -8.63
C THR A 3 -0.81 2.76 -9.39
N LEU A 4 -0.12 1.66 -9.54
CA LEU A 4 -0.66 0.39 -10.03
C LEU A 4 0.00 -0.79 -9.29
N ASN A 5 -0.68 -1.93 -9.29
CA ASN A 5 -0.18 -3.13 -8.63
C ASN A 5 0.57 -4.05 -9.61
N THR A 6 1.57 -4.79 -9.11
CA THR A 6 2.06 -5.99 -9.81
C THR A 6 0.93 -7.00 -9.96
N ARG A 7 1.06 -7.95 -10.89
CA ARG A 7 0.08 -9.03 -11.03
C ARG A 7 -0.06 -9.84 -9.73
N ARG A 8 -1.28 -10.16 -9.37
CA ARG A 8 -1.60 -10.95 -8.17
C ARG A 8 -1.09 -12.40 -8.22
N GLY A 9 -0.80 -12.91 -9.41
CA GLY A 9 -0.44 -14.30 -9.63
C GLY A 9 -1.58 -15.13 -10.24
N ASN A 10 -1.62 -16.42 -9.94
CA ASN A 10 -2.65 -17.34 -10.44
C ASN A 10 -3.88 -17.37 -9.50
N PRO A 11 -5.06 -16.88 -9.94
CA PRO A 11 -6.25 -16.88 -9.09
C PRO A 11 -6.71 -18.30 -8.67
N LYS A 12 -6.40 -19.32 -9.47
CA LYS A 12 -6.74 -20.73 -9.13
C LYS A 12 -5.85 -21.30 -8.02
N ALA A 13 -4.69 -20.69 -7.78
CA ALA A 13 -3.79 -21.01 -6.67
C ALA A 13 -4.00 -20.08 -5.46
N ASP A 14 -5.06 -19.29 -5.47
CA ASP A 14 -5.35 -18.28 -4.44
C ASP A 14 -4.20 -17.28 -4.21
N ASP A 15 -3.42 -16.98 -5.26
CA ASP A 15 -2.34 -16.01 -5.17
C ASP A 15 -2.90 -14.60 -4.89
N PHE A 16 -2.22 -13.88 -4.01
CA PHE A 16 -2.47 -12.47 -3.71
C PHE A 16 -1.16 -11.68 -3.70
N GLY A 17 -0.45 -11.67 -4.83
CA GLY A 17 0.95 -11.33 -4.94
C GLY A 17 1.82 -12.58 -4.82
N ILE A 18 3.07 -12.49 -5.23
CA ILE A 18 4.01 -13.62 -5.23
C ILE A 18 5.45 -13.21 -4.90
N THR A 19 5.65 -11.95 -4.56
CA THR A 19 7.01 -11.39 -4.49
C THR A 19 7.81 -11.92 -3.30
N ALA A 20 7.13 -12.32 -2.22
CA ALA A 20 7.75 -12.91 -1.04
C ALA A 20 7.76 -14.46 -1.06
N ILE A 21 7.38 -15.11 -2.18
CA ILE A 21 7.24 -16.57 -2.23
C ILE A 21 8.53 -17.22 -2.76
N PRO A 22 9.32 -17.93 -1.92
CA PRO A 22 10.53 -18.62 -2.34
C PRO A 22 10.26 -19.62 -3.48
N GLY A 23 11.18 -19.64 -4.46
CA GLY A 23 11.06 -20.49 -5.66
C GLY A 23 10.21 -19.86 -6.79
N ARG A 24 9.65 -18.65 -6.58
CA ARG A 24 8.90 -17.91 -7.61
C ARG A 24 9.57 -16.60 -8.02
N GLU A 25 10.83 -16.41 -7.69
CA GLU A 25 11.57 -15.14 -7.89
C GLU A 25 11.59 -14.72 -9.36
N ALA A 26 11.83 -15.65 -10.29
CA ALA A 26 11.82 -15.37 -11.72
C ALA A 26 10.47 -14.85 -12.21
N GLN A 27 9.38 -15.45 -11.71
CA GLN A 27 8.02 -15.02 -12.04
C GLN A 27 7.68 -13.67 -11.40
N ALA A 28 8.07 -13.45 -10.16
CA ALA A 28 7.89 -12.18 -9.44
C ALA A 28 8.60 -11.03 -10.19
N ARG A 29 9.87 -11.22 -10.56
CA ARG A 29 10.65 -10.24 -11.33
C ARG A 29 10.07 -9.96 -12.71
N MET A 30 9.47 -10.96 -13.36
CA MET A 30 8.73 -10.72 -14.61
C MET A 30 7.52 -9.81 -14.39
N TYR A 31 6.74 -10.02 -13.33
CA TYR A 31 5.57 -9.18 -13.00
C TYR A 31 5.97 -7.77 -12.58
N ILE A 32 7.08 -7.63 -11.85
CA ILE A 32 7.66 -6.32 -11.50
C ILE A 32 8.05 -5.57 -12.78
N LYS A 33 8.78 -6.24 -13.69
CA LYS A 33 9.20 -5.63 -14.97
C LYS A 33 8.00 -5.19 -15.82
N GLU A 34 6.95 -5.99 -15.90
CA GLU A 34 5.72 -5.62 -16.61
C GLU A 34 5.06 -4.39 -16.00
N ALA A 35 4.96 -4.35 -14.65
CA ALA A 35 4.32 -3.24 -13.95
C ALA A 35 5.12 -1.93 -14.09
N VAL A 36 6.44 -1.97 -13.91
CA VAL A 36 7.31 -0.79 -14.07
C VAL A 36 7.25 -0.27 -15.52
N LYS A 37 7.32 -1.16 -16.51
CA LYS A 37 7.18 -0.77 -17.91
C LYS A 37 5.82 -0.10 -18.19
N TYR A 38 4.74 -0.66 -17.66
CA TYR A 38 3.41 -0.08 -17.83
C TYR A 38 3.30 1.28 -17.13
N ALA A 39 3.83 1.40 -15.91
CA ALA A 39 3.88 2.68 -15.20
C ALA A 39 4.61 3.75 -16.02
N GLN A 40 5.77 3.41 -16.59
CA GLN A 40 6.51 4.31 -17.49
C GLN A 40 5.68 4.77 -18.69
N GLU A 41 4.95 3.85 -19.36
CA GLU A 41 4.16 4.17 -20.56
C GLU A 41 2.95 5.10 -20.28
N VAL A 42 2.48 5.15 -19.04
CA VAL A 42 1.30 5.93 -18.62
C VAL A 42 1.61 7.07 -17.66
N ASP A 43 2.88 7.45 -17.52
CA ASP A 43 3.36 8.45 -16.54
C ASP A 43 2.85 8.15 -15.12
N GLY A 44 3.00 6.89 -14.69
CA GLY A 44 2.66 6.44 -13.35
C GLY A 44 3.76 6.78 -12.36
N HIS A 45 3.38 7.20 -11.15
CA HIS A 45 4.35 7.62 -10.13
C HIS A 45 4.91 6.47 -9.31
N ALA A 46 4.11 5.42 -9.09
CA ALA A 46 4.53 4.31 -8.23
C ALA A 46 3.97 2.95 -8.66
N VAL A 47 4.66 1.89 -8.23
CA VAL A 47 4.24 0.50 -8.42
C VAL A 47 4.16 -0.18 -7.05
N HIS A 48 2.97 -0.64 -6.67
CA HIS A 48 2.80 -1.50 -5.51
C HIS A 48 3.23 -2.93 -5.84
N VAL A 49 4.26 -3.40 -5.13
CA VAL A 49 4.80 -4.75 -5.27
C VAL A 49 4.14 -5.67 -4.25
N MET A 50 3.18 -6.47 -4.72
CA MET A 50 2.36 -7.32 -3.87
C MET A 50 3.17 -8.51 -3.32
N ALA A 51 3.34 -8.57 -1.99
CA ALA A 51 4.15 -9.58 -1.31
C ALA A 51 3.66 -11.02 -1.53
N GLY A 52 2.39 -11.26 -1.28
CA GLY A 52 1.79 -12.59 -1.36
C GLY A 52 1.55 -13.23 0.00
N ARG A 53 1.03 -14.47 -0.01
CA ARG A 53 0.79 -15.29 1.18
C ARG A 53 2.00 -16.16 1.47
N THR A 54 2.50 -16.12 2.69
CA THR A 54 3.67 -16.89 3.13
C THR A 54 3.48 -17.44 4.54
N ASP A 55 4.43 -18.20 5.01
CA ASP A 55 4.55 -18.61 6.41
C ASP A 55 5.25 -17.56 7.29
N ASN A 56 5.61 -16.41 6.72
CA ASN A 56 6.36 -15.32 7.38
C ASN A 56 7.74 -15.76 7.92
N GLY A 57 8.33 -16.80 7.35
CA GLY A 57 9.66 -17.25 7.71
C GLY A 57 10.77 -16.41 7.08
N GLU A 58 11.99 -16.56 7.60
CA GLU A 58 13.19 -15.85 7.14
C GLU A 58 13.43 -16.01 5.61
N ALA A 59 13.14 -17.18 5.06
CA ALA A 59 13.29 -17.42 3.62
C ALA A 59 12.33 -16.57 2.77
N ALA A 60 11.10 -16.36 3.24
CA ALA A 60 10.13 -15.50 2.57
C ALA A 60 10.53 -14.04 2.64
N GLU A 61 10.98 -13.57 3.80
CA GLU A 61 11.46 -12.21 3.98
C GLU A 61 12.71 -11.92 3.14
N ASN A 62 13.69 -12.80 3.10
CA ASN A 62 14.87 -12.65 2.25
C ASN A 62 14.48 -12.61 0.76
N CYS A 63 13.60 -13.51 0.31
CA CYS A 63 13.07 -13.51 -1.05
C CYS A 63 12.37 -12.18 -1.37
N PHE A 64 11.58 -11.64 -0.45
CA PHE A 64 10.89 -10.37 -0.62
C PHE A 64 11.87 -9.21 -0.76
N ARG A 65 12.84 -9.08 0.15
CA ARG A 65 13.87 -8.03 0.13
C ARG A 65 14.69 -8.06 -1.18
N GLU A 66 15.13 -9.23 -1.63
CA GLU A 66 15.86 -9.36 -2.89
C GLU A 66 15.03 -8.92 -4.11
N ASN A 67 13.76 -9.28 -4.16
CA ASN A 67 12.87 -8.87 -5.23
C ASN A 67 12.52 -7.38 -5.16
N LEU A 68 12.44 -6.78 -3.97
CA LEU A 68 12.25 -5.36 -3.78
C LEU A 68 13.48 -4.55 -4.23
N ILE A 69 14.69 -5.01 -3.93
CA ILE A 69 15.93 -4.41 -4.42
C ILE A 69 15.93 -4.42 -5.95
N TYR A 70 15.62 -5.56 -6.58
CA TYR A 70 15.47 -5.65 -8.03
C TYR A 70 14.42 -4.67 -8.58
N ALA A 71 13.26 -4.55 -7.92
CA ALA A 71 12.20 -3.62 -8.30
C ALA A 71 12.67 -2.16 -8.21
N SER A 72 13.34 -1.82 -7.12
CA SER A 72 13.92 -0.49 -6.87
C SER A 72 14.93 -0.09 -7.95
N GLU A 73 15.88 -0.97 -8.27
CA GLU A 73 16.90 -0.72 -9.31
C GLU A 73 16.25 -0.46 -10.67
N LEU A 74 15.22 -1.24 -11.04
CA LEU A 74 14.51 -1.08 -12.30
C LEU A 74 13.67 0.21 -12.34
N ALA A 75 12.95 0.51 -11.27
CA ALA A 75 12.03 1.65 -11.17
C ALA A 75 12.76 2.99 -11.09
N SER A 76 13.94 3.03 -10.43
CA SER A 76 14.75 4.23 -10.29
C SER A 76 15.24 4.82 -11.62
N LEU A 77 15.32 4.01 -12.67
CA LEU A 77 15.66 4.47 -14.02
C LEU A 77 14.59 5.38 -14.64
N HIS A 78 13.40 5.43 -14.06
CA HIS A 78 12.22 6.10 -14.57
C HIS A 78 11.55 7.02 -13.55
N ASP A 79 12.23 7.34 -12.43
CA ASP A 79 11.67 8.13 -11.31
C ASP A 79 10.35 7.54 -10.75
N ILE A 80 10.23 6.20 -10.76
CA ILE A 80 9.08 5.47 -10.23
C ILE A 80 9.41 4.97 -8.81
N GLU A 81 8.50 5.19 -7.88
CA GLU A 81 8.58 4.61 -6.54
C GLU A 81 8.08 3.17 -6.51
N ILE A 82 8.62 2.39 -5.61
CA ILE A 82 8.12 1.06 -5.24
C ILE A 82 7.36 1.19 -3.92
N LEU A 83 6.16 0.67 -3.89
CA LEU A 83 5.32 0.67 -2.70
C LEU A 83 5.16 -0.75 -2.17
N ILE A 84 5.18 -0.89 -0.85
CA ILE A 84 4.78 -2.10 -0.14
C ILE A 84 3.68 -1.77 0.86
N GLU A 85 2.75 -2.68 1.07
CA GLU A 85 1.53 -2.45 1.82
C GLU A 85 1.33 -3.49 2.91
N PRO A 86 1.18 -3.09 4.19
CA PRO A 86 0.65 -3.94 5.24
C PRO A 86 -0.85 -4.18 5.03
N ILE A 87 -1.24 -5.43 4.80
CA ILE A 87 -2.64 -5.80 4.56
C ILE A 87 -3.16 -6.62 5.74
N ASN A 88 -4.33 -6.23 6.28
CA ASN A 88 -4.95 -6.94 7.39
C ASN A 88 -5.25 -8.41 7.04
N ARG A 89 -4.96 -9.31 7.98
CA ARG A 89 -5.12 -10.76 7.79
C ARG A 89 -6.56 -11.25 7.91
N ASN A 90 -7.51 -10.38 8.29
CA ASN A 90 -8.93 -10.70 8.21
C ASN A 90 -9.40 -10.74 6.75
N ASP A 91 -8.91 -9.80 5.92
CA ASP A 91 -9.22 -9.75 4.49
C ASP A 91 -8.35 -10.72 3.68
N VAL A 92 -7.05 -10.81 4.02
CA VAL A 92 -6.09 -11.65 3.29
C VAL A 92 -5.30 -12.52 4.29
N THR A 93 -5.87 -13.66 4.64
CA THR A 93 -5.23 -14.61 5.56
C THR A 93 -3.85 -15.02 5.05
N GLY A 94 -2.84 -14.97 5.94
CA GLY A 94 -1.47 -15.36 5.62
C GLY A 94 -0.72 -14.37 4.74
N TYR A 95 -1.22 -13.13 4.55
CA TYR A 95 -0.45 -12.13 3.83
C TYR A 95 0.86 -11.83 4.56
N HIS A 96 1.94 -11.70 3.78
CA HIS A 96 3.30 -11.61 4.30
C HIS A 96 3.51 -10.39 5.20
N LEU A 97 3.11 -9.21 4.73
CA LEU A 97 3.16 -7.97 5.52
C LEU A 97 1.81 -7.66 6.16
N ALA A 98 1.75 -7.51 7.48
CA ALA A 98 0.52 -7.15 8.18
C ALA A 98 0.66 -5.93 9.10
N PHE A 99 1.86 -5.62 9.54
CA PHE A 99 2.15 -4.52 10.48
C PHE A 99 3.00 -3.44 9.81
N VAL A 100 2.78 -2.19 10.22
CA VAL A 100 3.54 -1.03 9.72
C VAL A 100 5.03 -1.18 10.05
N GLU A 101 5.34 -1.63 11.26
CA GLU A 101 6.70 -1.83 11.74
C GLU A 101 7.47 -2.84 10.89
N ASP A 102 6.84 -3.97 10.52
CA ASP A 102 7.46 -4.99 9.65
C ASP A 102 7.78 -4.42 8.27
N ALA A 103 6.86 -3.59 7.71
CA ALA A 103 7.08 -2.95 6.42
C ALA A 103 8.21 -1.93 6.48
N VAL A 104 8.29 -1.13 7.55
CA VAL A 104 9.38 -0.15 7.77
C VAL A 104 10.72 -0.89 7.91
N GLU A 105 10.78 -1.97 8.72
CA GLU A 105 11.99 -2.79 8.83
C GLU A 105 12.44 -3.34 7.48
N THR A 106 11.50 -3.84 6.67
CA THR A 106 11.78 -4.33 5.31
C THR A 106 12.34 -3.21 4.43
N ILE A 107 11.72 -2.01 4.43
CA ILE A 107 12.20 -0.84 3.68
C ILE A 107 13.64 -0.49 4.07
N GLU A 108 13.89 -0.32 5.36
CA GLU A 108 15.21 0.07 5.88
C GLU A 108 16.28 -0.98 5.56
N ALA A 109 15.95 -2.26 5.67
CA ALA A 109 16.87 -3.36 5.37
C ALA A 109 17.32 -3.41 3.90
N THR A 110 16.48 -2.96 2.95
CA THR A 110 16.84 -2.87 1.52
C THR A 110 17.84 -1.76 1.23
N LYS A 111 17.89 -0.70 2.06
CA LYS A 111 18.66 0.54 1.85
C LYS A 111 18.34 1.27 0.54
N CYS A 112 17.22 0.98 -0.06
CA CYS A 112 16.75 1.60 -1.30
C CYS A 112 15.90 2.84 -0.98
N LYS A 113 16.22 3.98 -1.61
CA LYS A 113 15.56 5.26 -1.30
C LYS A 113 14.17 5.41 -1.90
N ASN A 114 13.89 4.71 -2.99
CA ASN A 114 12.63 4.75 -3.73
C ASN A 114 11.68 3.59 -3.37
N ILE A 115 11.93 2.88 -2.26
CA ILE A 115 10.95 1.97 -1.67
C ILE A 115 10.26 2.70 -0.54
N LYS A 116 8.92 2.76 -0.60
CA LYS A 116 8.09 3.48 0.34
C LYS A 116 6.91 2.63 0.82
N LEU A 117 6.32 3.07 1.90
CA LEU A 117 5.13 2.48 2.49
C LEU A 117 3.87 2.99 1.77
N MET A 118 3.02 2.08 1.29
CA MET A 118 1.62 2.36 1.02
C MET A 118 0.87 2.18 2.33
N PHE A 119 0.42 3.29 2.90
CA PHE A 119 -0.27 3.32 4.18
C PHE A 119 -1.79 3.35 3.95
N ASP A 120 -2.43 2.17 3.90
CA ASP A 120 -3.89 2.10 3.85
C ASP A 120 -4.46 2.19 5.29
N CYS A 121 -5.09 3.32 5.59
CA CYS A 121 -5.71 3.59 6.89
C CYS A 121 -6.73 2.51 7.29
N TYR A 122 -7.43 1.90 6.32
CA TYR A 122 -8.36 0.81 6.57
C TYR A 122 -7.65 -0.44 7.11
N HIS A 123 -6.59 -0.88 6.41
CA HIS A 123 -5.83 -2.06 6.82
C HIS A 123 -5.13 -1.85 8.16
N VAL A 124 -4.49 -0.70 8.35
CA VAL A 124 -3.78 -0.34 9.58
C VAL A 124 -4.75 -0.28 10.76
N GLN A 125 -5.90 0.38 10.60
CA GLN A 125 -6.89 0.49 11.68
C GLN A 125 -7.44 -0.86 12.13
N ILE A 126 -7.65 -1.81 11.21
CA ILE A 126 -8.13 -3.17 11.53
C ILE A 126 -7.04 -3.97 12.26
N THR A 127 -5.77 -3.84 11.82
CA THR A 127 -4.68 -4.66 12.36
C THR A 127 -4.15 -4.11 13.68
N GLN A 128 -3.93 -2.80 13.78
CA GLN A 128 -3.17 -2.18 14.86
C GLN A 128 -3.97 -1.14 15.64
N GLY A 129 -4.95 -0.50 14.99
CA GLY A 129 -5.54 0.72 15.55
C GLY A 129 -4.55 1.87 15.52
N ASP A 130 -4.86 2.94 16.25
CA ASP A 130 -3.96 4.10 16.47
C ASP A 130 -3.34 4.69 15.19
N THR A 131 -4.16 4.67 14.10
CA THR A 131 -3.77 5.05 12.74
C THR A 131 -3.10 6.43 12.69
N VAL A 132 -3.63 7.39 13.44
CA VAL A 132 -3.11 8.78 13.46
C VAL A 132 -1.68 8.85 14.01
N ARG A 133 -1.40 8.13 15.09
CA ARG A 133 -0.05 8.05 15.66
C ARG A 133 0.91 7.39 14.68
N LEU A 134 0.49 6.26 14.07
CA LEU A 134 1.34 5.53 13.11
C LEU A 134 1.67 6.36 11.86
N ILE A 135 0.77 7.24 11.41
CA ILE A 135 1.07 8.21 10.34
C ILE A 135 2.20 9.15 10.78
N ARG A 136 2.06 9.78 11.96
CA ARG A 136 3.07 10.72 12.46
C ARG A 136 4.43 10.07 12.65
N ASP A 137 4.45 8.87 13.24
CA ASP A 137 5.69 8.14 13.55
C ASP A 137 6.43 7.66 12.30
N ASN A 138 5.74 7.46 11.16
CA ASN A 138 6.31 6.83 9.98
C ASN A 138 6.24 7.69 8.71
N ILE A 139 5.98 9.00 8.83
CA ILE A 139 5.77 9.87 7.66
C ILE A 139 6.92 9.83 6.65
N ASP A 140 8.16 9.73 7.10
CA ASP A 140 9.35 9.70 6.26
C ASP A 140 9.41 8.44 5.35
N HIS A 141 8.70 7.39 5.73
CA HIS A 141 8.60 6.15 4.96
C HIS A 141 7.36 6.11 4.06
N ILE A 142 6.34 6.95 4.30
CA ILE A 142 5.08 6.92 3.57
C ILE A 142 5.25 7.57 2.19
N GLY A 143 4.96 6.80 1.12
CA GLY A 143 4.88 7.30 -0.26
C GLY A 143 3.45 7.48 -0.75
N HIS A 144 2.49 6.73 -0.19
CA HIS A 144 1.08 6.83 -0.58
C HIS A 144 0.15 6.52 0.58
N ILE A 145 -0.93 7.29 0.68
CA ILE A 145 -2.01 7.09 1.67
C ILE A 145 -3.25 6.54 0.96
N GLN A 146 -3.91 5.56 1.58
CA GLN A 146 -5.24 5.10 1.14
C GLN A 146 -6.24 5.20 2.27
N ILE A 147 -7.52 5.45 1.89
CA ILE A 147 -8.61 5.66 2.84
C ILE A 147 -9.87 4.88 2.46
N ALA A 148 -10.52 4.28 3.45
CA ALA A 148 -11.85 3.68 3.38
C ALA A 148 -12.46 3.57 4.77
N ALA A 149 -13.79 3.50 4.88
CA ALA A 149 -14.46 3.30 6.17
C ALA A 149 -14.06 1.98 6.84
N VAL A 150 -13.97 2.00 8.16
CA VAL A 150 -13.71 0.81 8.98
C VAL A 150 -14.95 0.51 9.82
N PRO A 151 -15.46 -0.74 9.83
CA PRO A 151 -14.84 -1.97 9.30
C PRO A 151 -15.33 -2.40 7.91
N ASP A 152 -16.29 -1.74 7.28
CA ASP A 152 -17.02 -2.21 6.10
C ASP A 152 -16.37 -1.86 4.75
N ARG A 153 -15.25 -1.11 4.78
CA ARG A 153 -14.53 -0.62 3.60
C ARG A 153 -15.40 0.24 2.66
N GLY A 154 -16.42 0.91 3.21
CA GLY A 154 -17.31 1.83 2.48
C GLY A 154 -16.73 3.24 2.33
N GLU A 155 -17.61 4.25 2.14
CA GLU A 155 -17.21 5.66 2.02
C GLU A 155 -16.46 6.15 3.26
N PRO A 156 -15.30 6.84 3.12
CA PRO A 156 -14.35 7.11 4.22
C PRO A 156 -14.90 7.91 5.42
N VAL A 157 -15.94 8.70 5.24
CA VAL A 157 -16.52 9.55 6.29
C VAL A 157 -17.43 8.79 7.30
N SER A 158 -17.46 7.48 7.24
CA SER A 158 -18.26 6.62 8.13
C SER A 158 -17.38 5.59 8.82
N GLY A 159 -17.90 4.97 9.89
CA GLY A 159 -17.22 3.91 10.62
C GLY A 159 -16.49 4.40 11.87
N VAL A 160 -15.53 3.59 12.36
CA VAL A 160 -14.86 3.82 13.66
C VAL A 160 -13.61 4.67 13.57
N LEU A 161 -13.04 4.87 12.37
CA LEU A 161 -11.89 5.74 12.16
C LEU A 161 -12.36 7.16 11.86
N ASP A 162 -11.94 8.12 12.70
CA ASP A 162 -12.22 9.54 12.46
C ASP A 162 -11.25 10.09 11.42
N TYR A 163 -11.72 10.24 10.19
CA TYR A 163 -10.92 10.78 9.10
C TYR A 163 -10.61 12.26 9.23
N ARG A 164 -11.35 13.02 10.04
CA ARG A 164 -10.98 14.40 10.33
C ARG A 164 -9.66 14.47 11.07
N GLU A 165 -9.46 13.60 12.07
CA GLU A 165 -8.18 13.50 12.78
C GLU A 165 -7.05 12.99 11.88
N VAL A 166 -7.35 12.08 10.95
CA VAL A 166 -6.37 11.60 9.95
C VAL A 166 -5.91 12.76 9.05
N PHE A 167 -6.84 13.55 8.49
CA PHE A 167 -6.49 14.68 7.63
C PHE A 167 -5.73 15.77 8.37
N LEU A 168 -6.12 16.07 9.62
CA LEU A 168 -5.38 17.02 10.46
C LEU A 168 -3.94 16.54 10.74
N ALA A 169 -3.76 15.25 11.00
CA ALA A 169 -2.42 14.70 11.19
C ALA A 169 -1.56 14.79 9.93
N LEU A 170 -2.15 14.51 8.75
CA LEU A 170 -1.44 14.64 7.47
C LEU A 170 -1.02 16.10 7.19
N GLU A 171 -1.86 17.07 7.55
CA GLU A 171 -1.50 18.50 7.47
C GLU A 171 -0.37 18.85 8.42
N GLU A 172 -0.44 18.42 9.69
CA GLU A 172 0.61 18.66 10.70
C GLU A 172 1.99 18.16 10.27
N VAL A 173 2.04 16.99 9.60
CA VAL A 173 3.29 16.40 9.11
C VAL A 173 3.69 16.88 7.71
N ASN A 174 2.94 17.83 7.14
CA ASN A 174 3.14 18.40 5.80
C ASN A 174 3.17 17.32 4.69
N TYR A 175 2.27 16.33 4.77
CA TYR A 175 2.14 15.35 3.70
C TYR A 175 1.59 16.01 2.45
N ASP A 176 2.36 16.00 1.36
CA ASP A 176 2.03 16.62 0.07
C ASP A 176 1.72 15.60 -1.04
N GLY A 177 1.68 14.31 -0.70
CA GLY A 177 1.37 13.23 -1.61
C GLY A 177 -0.12 13.06 -1.92
N PHE A 178 -0.44 12.11 -2.77
CA PHE A 178 -1.82 11.75 -3.10
C PHE A 178 -2.47 10.89 -2.03
N ILE A 179 -3.77 11.12 -1.81
CA ILE A 179 -4.62 10.28 -0.96
C ILE A 179 -5.60 9.52 -1.86
N GLY A 180 -5.43 8.20 -1.95
CA GLY A 180 -6.28 7.29 -2.73
C GLY A 180 -7.52 6.87 -1.94
N ALA A 181 -8.71 7.03 -2.49
CA ALA A 181 -9.92 6.51 -1.90
C ALA A 181 -10.21 5.10 -2.44
N GLU A 182 -9.76 4.06 -1.72
CA GLU A 182 -9.94 2.66 -2.11
C GLU A 182 -11.06 2.01 -1.30
N TYR A 183 -12.30 2.31 -1.65
CA TYR A 183 -13.48 1.84 -0.93
C TYR A 183 -14.49 1.12 -1.84
N ARG A 184 -15.44 0.44 -1.21
CA ARG A 184 -16.58 -0.21 -1.86
C ARG A 184 -17.80 0.70 -1.74
N PRO A 185 -18.19 1.43 -2.81
CA PRO A 185 -19.32 2.35 -2.73
C PRO A 185 -20.61 1.58 -2.48
N ARG A 186 -21.40 2.03 -1.46
CA ARG A 186 -22.64 1.35 -1.06
C ARG A 186 -23.73 1.42 -2.11
N ASN A 187 -23.83 2.55 -2.82
CA ASN A 187 -24.89 2.82 -3.80
C ASN A 187 -24.36 3.12 -5.22
N GLY A 188 -23.11 2.71 -5.51
CA GLY A 188 -22.44 3.03 -6.78
C GLY A 188 -21.52 4.25 -6.67
N THR A 189 -20.54 4.32 -7.57
CA THR A 189 -19.45 5.29 -7.46
C THR A 189 -19.92 6.75 -7.48
N ALA A 190 -20.79 7.11 -8.42
CA ALA A 190 -21.26 8.50 -8.56
C ALA A 190 -22.03 8.98 -7.32
N ASP A 191 -22.92 8.15 -6.79
CA ASP A 191 -23.74 8.46 -5.62
C ASP A 191 -22.89 8.48 -4.34
N GLY A 192 -21.84 7.65 -4.29
CA GLY A 192 -20.91 7.56 -3.16
C GLY A 192 -19.96 8.74 -3.02
N LEU A 193 -19.78 9.61 -4.02
CA LEU A 193 -18.83 10.74 -3.98
C LEU A 193 -19.25 11.91 -3.09
N GLY A 194 -20.44 11.85 -2.48
CA GLY A 194 -20.94 12.92 -1.59
C GLY A 194 -20.02 13.27 -0.44
N TRP A 195 -19.27 12.31 0.09
CA TRP A 195 -18.30 12.48 1.17
C TRP A 195 -17.18 13.50 0.85
N LEU A 196 -16.83 13.70 -0.42
CA LEU A 196 -15.82 14.70 -0.81
C LEU A 196 -16.20 16.13 -0.40
N LYS A 197 -17.49 16.46 -0.33
CA LYS A 197 -17.95 17.78 0.13
C LYS A 197 -17.71 17.96 1.61
N GLU A 198 -17.91 16.89 2.38
CA GLU A 198 -17.68 16.88 3.82
C GLU A 198 -16.19 17.05 4.12
N VAL A 199 -15.33 16.23 3.51
CA VAL A 199 -13.87 16.32 3.68
C VAL A 199 -13.35 17.71 3.32
N ARG A 200 -13.81 18.30 2.21
CA ARG A 200 -13.42 19.66 1.82
C ARG A 200 -13.80 20.73 2.84
N SER A 201 -14.78 20.48 3.68
CA SER A 201 -15.17 21.42 4.75
C SER A 201 -14.27 21.32 5.99
N TRP A 202 -13.45 20.29 6.10
CA TRP A 202 -12.50 20.09 7.21
C TRP A 202 -11.14 20.73 6.94
N LEU A 203 -10.80 20.92 5.67
CA LEU A 203 -9.54 21.50 5.23
C LEU A 203 -9.67 23.03 5.15
N PRO A 204 -8.62 23.80 5.50
CA PRO A 204 -8.64 25.26 5.48
C PRO A 204 -8.85 25.88 4.12
#